data_c862a87db5f6ee6d51c8126684ed4897
#
_entry.id   c862a87db5f6ee6d51c8126684ed4897
#
_cell.length_a   1.000
_cell.length_b   1.000
_cell.length_c   1.000
_cell.angle_alpha   90.00
_cell.angle_beta   90.00
_cell.angle_gamma   90.00
#
_symmetry.space_group_name_H-M   'P 1'
#
loop_
_entity.id
_entity.type
_entity.pdbx_description
1 polymer ?
#
loop_
_entity_poly.entity_id
_entity_poly.type
_entity_poly.pdbx_seq_one_letter_code
_entity_poly.pdbx_strand_id
1 'polypeptide(L)'
;MTDHASATADAALHEHVVIIGAGAAGLTAGIYTARANLSPVILAGLQPGGQMTITTDVENYPGFAEVIQGPWLMTEMQSQAENVGARVIYDLVTDLDTSARPFRLTLDSGKVMTADVVILATGAQARWLGLESESAFNGRGVSACATCDGFFYKERDVAVIGGGNTAVEEALYLANICRSVTLVHRRDSLRAEQIMQDRLLKKDNITVEWNRAVAEVLGDETGVTGLRLASTGSEDDKVIPVHGMFVAIGHDPATKAFA
;
A
#
# COMPACT_ATOMS: atom_id res chain seq x y z
N MET A 1 24.65 38.00 -40.35
CA MET A 1 24.32 38.21 -38.92
C MET A 1 23.41 37.07 -38.53
N THR A 2 23.99 36.03 -37.99
CA THR A 2 23.27 34.85 -37.51
C THR A 2 23.27 34.93 -35.98
N ASP A 3 22.10 35.28 -35.45
CA ASP A 3 21.85 35.29 -34.01
C ASP A 3 21.80 33.87 -33.53
N HIS A 4 22.83 33.41 -32.84
CA HIS A 4 22.81 32.19 -32.04
C HIS A 4 22.11 32.53 -30.72
N ALA A 5 20.81 32.26 -30.65
CA ALA A 5 20.12 32.18 -29.39
C ALA A 5 20.75 31.06 -28.56
N SER A 6 21.61 31.45 -27.63
CA SER A 6 22.12 30.61 -26.56
C SER A 6 20.92 30.13 -25.71
N ALA A 7 20.52 28.89 -25.87
CA ALA A 7 19.65 28.21 -24.90
C ALA A 7 20.44 28.17 -23.58
N THR A 8 20.08 29.04 -22.65
CA THR A 8 20.55 28.96 -21.28
C THR A 8 20.03 27.62 -20.74
N ALA A 9 20.92 26.64 -20.56
CA ALA A 9 20.63 25.42 -19.82
C ALA A 9 20.12 25.89 -18.45
N ASP A 10 18.85 25.56 -18.18
CA ASP A 10 18.20 25.85 -16.90
C ASP A 10 19.06 25.17 -15.81
N ALA A 11 19.71 25.98 -14.97
CA ALA A 11 20.64 25.46 -13.97
C ALA A 11 19.85 24.50 -13.06
N ALA A 12 20.29 23.24 -12.97
CA ALA A 12 19.64 22.25 -12.14
C ALA A 12 19.49 22.79 -10.71
N LEU A 13 18.26 22.78 -10.19
CA LEU A 13 17.99 23.21 -8.82
C LEU A 13 18.68 22.25 -7.85
N HIS A 14 19.61 22.77 -7.04
CA HIS A 14 20.33 21.96 -6.06
C HIS A 14 19.63 21.99 -4.70
N GLU A 15 19.42 20.83 -4.11
CA GLU A 15 18.78 20.63 -2.81
C GLU A 15 19.67 19.78 -1.89
N HIS A 16 19.68 20.09 -0.62
CA HIS A 16 20.43 19.30 0.36
C HIS A 16 19.84 17.92 0.57
N VAL A 17 18.51 17.87 0.80
CA VAL A 17 17.75 16.64 1.02
C VAL A 17 16.52 16.64 0.13
N VAL A 18 16.39 15.61 -0.70
CA VAL A 18 15.18 15.33 -1.46
C VAL A 18 14.55 14.05 -0.96
N ILE A 19 13.25 14.12 -0.67
CA ILE A 19 12.43 12.97 -0.24
C ILE A 19 11.46 12.63 -1.37
N ILE A 20 11.49 11.41 -1.87
CA ILE A 20 10.62 10.95 -2.95
C ILE A 20 9.44 10.19 -2.34
N GLY A 21 8.25 10.79 -2.38
CA GLY A 21 7.00 10.28 -1.85
C GLY A 21 6.49 11.10 -0.66
N ALA A 22 5.23 11.52 -0.73
CA ALA A 22 4.51 12.26 0.32
C ALA A 22 3.50 11.39 1.07
N GLY A 23 3.74 10.09 1.20
CA GLY A 23 3.02 9.25 2.15
C GLY A 23 3.48 9.49 3.60
N ALA A 24 2.91 8.76 4.56
CA ALA A 24 3.24 8.91 5.98
C ALA A 24 4.75 8.83 6.26
N ALA A 25 5.47 7.93 5.59
CA ALA A 25 6.92 7.78 5.75
C ALA A 25 7.69 9.02 5.25
N GLY A 26 7.34 9.53 4.06
CA GLY A 26 8.02 10.69 3.47
C GLY A 26 7.72 11.98 4.23
N LEU A 27 6.48 12.20 4.64
CA LEU A 27 6.11 13.36 5.47
C LEU A 27 6.80 13.31 6.83
N THR A 28 6.86 12.13 7.47
CA THR A 28 7.61 11.95 8.72
C THR A 28 9.10 12.27 8.53
N ALA A 29 9.73 11.74 7.47
CA ALA A 29 11.12 12.06 7.15
C ALA A 29 11.31 13.57 6.93
N GLY A 30 10.36 14.22 6.23
CA GLY A 30 10.34 15.67 6.01
C GLY A 30 10.28 16.46 7.31
N ILE A 31 9.42 16.07 8.25
CA ILE A 31 9.32 16.71 9.57
C ILE A 31 10.67 16.66 10.29
N TYR A 32 11.30 15.49 10.38
CA TYR A 32 12.54 15.34 11.14
C TYR A 32 13.75 15.99 10.44
N THR A 33 13.85 15.93 9.13
CA THR A 33 14.93 16.59 8.39
C THR A 33 14.79 18.13 8.42
N ALA A 34 13.55 18.66 8.34
CA ALA A 34 13.31 20.07 8.53
C ALA A 34 13.69 20.55 9.94
N ARG A 35 13.29 19.79 10.97
CA ARG A 35 13.68 20.07 12.37
C ARG A 35 15.18 19.98 12.60
N ALA A 36 15.91 19.22 11.79
CA ALA A 36 17.38 19.19 11.77
C ALA A 36 17.99 20.33 10.94
N ASN A 37 17.19 21.29 10.48
CA ASN A 37 17.61 22.45 9.67
C ASN A 37 18.24 22.08 8.32
N LEU A 38 17.76 20.99 7.70
CA LEU A 38 18.26 20.50 6.42
C LEU A 38 17.43 20.96 5.22
N SER A 39 16.38 21.79 5.43
CA SER A 39 15.51 22.40 4.42
C SER A 39 15.04 21.41 3.34
N PRO A 40 14.40 20.28 3.70
CA PRO A 40 14.08 19.22 2.76
C PRO A 40 13.04 19.63 1.72
N VAL A 41 13.13 19.02 0.54
CA VAL A 41 12.09 19.01 -0.48
C VAL A 41 11.45 17.62 -0.52
N ILE A 42 10.13 17.57 -0.50
CA ILE A 42 9.32 16.35 -0.66
C ILE A 42 8.69 16.38 -2.04
N LEU A 43 9.02 15.42 -2.88
CA LEU A 43 8.39 15.23 -4.19
C LEU A 43 7.20 14.29 -4.03
N ALA A 44 5.98 14.83 -4.17
CA ALA A 44 4.77 14.16 -3.76
C ALA A 44 4.32 13.01 -4.70
N GLY A 45 4.77 13.04 -5.95
CA GLY A 45 4.35 12.07 -6.96
C GLY A 45 2.89 12.25 -7.39
N LEU A 46 2.31 11.17 -7.95
CA LEU A 46 0.94 11.19 -8.49
C LEU A 46 -0.16 11.08 -7.41
N GLN A 47 0.17 10.53 -6.24
CA GLN A 47 -0.79 10.31 -5.15
C GLN A 47 -0.26 10.90 -3.83
N PRO A 48 -0.35 12.23 -3.64
CA PRO A 48 0.00 12.86 -2.36
C PRO A 48 -0.76 12.24 -1.21
N GLY A 49 -0.07 11.96 -0.09
CA GLY A 49 -0.65 11.25 1.05
C GLY A 49 -0.59 9.71 0.93
N GLY A 50 -0.33 9.16 -0.27
CA GLY A 50 -0.13 7.73 -0.49
C GLY A 50 -1.35 6.87 -0.14
N GLN A 51 -1.12 5.65 0.34
CA GLN A 51 -2.17 4.65 0.62
C GLN A 51 -3.21 5.12 1.65
N MET A 52 -2.83 6.00 2.56
CA MET A 52 -3.76 6.52 3.58
C MET A 52 -4.88 7.39 2.99
N THR A 53 -4.71 7.95 1.80
CA THR A 53 -5.75 8.77 1.16
C THR A 53 -6.91 7.95 0.58
N ILE A 54 -6.73 6.65 0.42
CA ILE A 54 -7.77 5.71 -0.02
C ILE A 54 -8.33 4.88 1.15
N THR A 55 -7.81 5.06 2.36
CA THR A 55 -8.31 4.46 3.59
C THR A 55 -9.33 5.40 4.22
N THR A 56 -10.50 4.89 4.62
CA THR A 56 -11.53 5.69 5.27
C THR A 56 -11.22 5.85 6.76
N ASP A 57 -11.55 4.86 7.58
CA ASP A 57 -11.44 4.89 9.02
C ASP A 57 -10.07 4.39 9.48
N VAL A 58 -9.44 5.14 10.37
CA VAL A 58 -8.13 4.84 10.98
C VAL A 58 -8.28 4.87 12.48
N GLU A 59 -8.16 3.70 13.11
CA GLU A 59 -8.30 3.52 14.57
C GLU A 59 -6.96 3.25 15.26
N ASN A 60 -5.94 2.89 14.50
CA ASN A 60 -4.68 2.36 15.00
C ASN A 60 -3.50 3.34 14.85
N TYR A 61 -3.75 4.61 14.52
CA TYR A 61 -2.70 5.63 14.53
C TYR A 61 -2.58 6.23 15.94
N PRO A 62 -1.43 6.07 16.62
CA PRO A 62 -1.28 6.52 18.01
C PRO A 62 -1.47 8.04 18.16
N GLY A 63 -2.17 8.45 19.21
CA GLY A 63 -2.40 9.85 19.54
C GLY A 63 -3.85 10.32 19.36
N PHE A 64 -4.71 9.49 18.78
CA PHE A 64 -6.13 9.77 18.62
C PHE A 64 -6.96 8.72 19.38
N ALA A 65 -7.87 9.17 20.24
CA ALA A 65 -8.77 8.26 20.96
C ALA A 65 -10.00 7.88 20.13
N GLU A 66 -10.39 8.75 19.21
CA GLU A 66 -11.53 8.56 18.31
C GLU A 66 -11.03 8.15 16.93
N VAL A 67 -11.91 7.52 16.16
CA VAL A 67 -11.67 7.17 14.76
C VAL A 67 -11.41 8.42 13.95
N ILE A 68 -10.35 8.42 13.16
CA ILE A 68 -10.01 9.51 12.24
C ILE A 68 -10.06 9.04 10.80
N GLN A 69 -10.18 9.98 9.86
CA GLN A 69 -10.19 9.66 8.44
C GLN A 69 -8.77 9.72 7.87
N GLY A 70 -8.40 8.72 7.06
CA GLY A 70 -7.08 8.65 6.43
C GLY A 70 -6.72 9.90 5.63
N PRO A 71 -7.58 10.43 4.73
CA PRO A 71 -7.31 11.67 4.01
C PRO A 71 -7.07 12.88 4.92
N TRP A 72 -7.86 12.99 5.99
CA TRP A 72 -7.67 14.05 6.98
C TRP A 72 -6.31 13.93 7.68
N LEU A 73 -5.95 12.73 8.14
CA LEU A 73 -4.65 12.49 8.77
C LEU A 73 -3.50 12.91 7.87
N MET A 74 -3.58 12.60 6.57
CA MET A 74 -2.51 12.95 5.63
C MET A 74 -2.42 14.46 5.37
N THR A 75 -3.56 15.16 5.41
CA THR A 75 -3.60 16.63 5.35
C THR A 75 -2.91 17.26 6.57
N GLU A 76 -3.20 16.73 7.76
CA GLU A 76 -2.56 17.19 9.00
C GLU A 76 -1.06 16.93 9.01
N MET A 77 -0.63 15.74 8.56
CA MET A 77 0.80 15.39 8.46
C MET A 77 1.54 16.28 7.46
N GLN A 78 0.93 16.60 6.31
CA GLN A 78 1.51 17.51 5.33
C GLN A 78 1.64 18.92 5.92
N SER A 79 0.57 19.43 6.53
CA SER A 79 0.57 20.74 7.19
C SER A 79 1.64 20.80 8.28
N GLN A 80 1.81 19.73 9.06
CA GLN A 80 2.86 19.64 10.06
C GLN A 80 4.26 19.71 9.44
N ALA A 81 4.50 18.99 8.34
CA ALA A 81 5.78 19.00 7.65
C ALA A 81 6.12 20.41 7.10
N GLU A 82 5.13 21.08 6.48
CA GLU A 82 5.28 22.44 5.96
C GLU A 82 5.50 23.47 7.09
N ASN A 83 4.77 23.35 8.19
CA ASN A 83 4.89 24.25 9.35
C ASN A 83 6.29 24.20 10.02
N VAL A 84 7.01 23.07 9.90
CA VAL A 84 8.38 22.97 10.40
C VAL A 84 9.45 23.29 9.34
N GLY A 85 9.03 23.64 8.11
CA GLY A 85 9.91 24.15 7.06
C GLY A 85 10.24 23.14 5.94
N ALA A 86 9.56 22.00 5.85
CA ALA A 86 9.64 21.16 4.65
C ALA A 86 8.89 21.82 3.48
N ARG A 87 9.37 21.61 2.27
CA ARG A 87 8.71 22.09 1.03
C ARG A 87 8.13 20.92 0.28
N VAL A 88 6.84 20.93 -0.01
CA VAL A 88 6.16 19.91 -0.81
C VAL A 88 6.02 20.40 -2.26
N ILE A 89 6.52 19.61 -3.20
CA ILE A 89 6.42 19.86 -4.63
C ILE A 89 5.61 18.72 -5.27
N TYR A 90 4.56 19.11 -5.99
CA TYR A 90 3.69 18.17 -6.71
C TYR A 90 4.29 17.88 -8.09
N ASP A 91 5.27 16.99 -8.11
CA ASP A 91 5.92 16.51 -9.31
C ASP A 91 6.33 15.05 -9.13
N LEU A 92 6.56 14.32 -10.21
CA LEU A 92 6.93 12.92 -10.21
C LEU A 92 8.39 12.76 -10.60
N VAL A 93 9.15 11.98 -9.85
CA VAL A 93 10.51 11.57 -10.25
C VAL A 93 10.39 10.43 -11.26
N THR A 94 10.89 10.66 -12.46
CA THR A 94 10.88 9.67 -13.55
C THR A 94 12.21 8.93 -13.67
N ASP A 95 13.31 9.52 -13.18
CA ASP A 95 14.63 8.92 -13.18
C ASP A 95 15.47 9.44 -12.03
N LEU A 96 16.32 8.58 -11.46
CA LEU A 96 17.28 8.91 -10.41
C LEU A 96 18.66 8.35 -10.76
N ASP A 97 19.59 9.22 -11.16
CA ASP A 97 20.99 8.86 -11.39
C ASP A 97 21.78 8.95 -10.07
N THR A 98 22.25 7.80 -9.61
CA THR A 98 23.08 7.65 -8.41
C THR A 98 24.56 7.38 -8.71
N SER A 99 24.96 7.41 -9.97
CA SER A 99 26.33 7.09 -10.42
C SER A 99 27.39 8.07 -9.92
N ALA A 100 26.96 9.31 -9.63
CA ALA A 100 27.83 10.38 -9.12
C ALA A 100 27.12 11.20 -8.03
N ARG A 101 27.89 12.05 -7.31
CA ARG A 101 27.34 13.04 -6.38
C ARG A 101 27.61 14.45 -6.90
N PRO A 102 26.66 15.39 -6.69
CA PRO A 102 25.31 15.20 -6.12
C PRO A 102 24.46 14.30 -7.00
N PHE A 103 23.51 13.55 -6.39
CA PHE A 103 22.57 12.72 -7.13
C PHE A 103 21.70 13.58 -8.05
N ARG A 104 21.32 13.04 -9.20
CA ARG A 104 20.54 13.75 -10.20
C ARG A 104 19.16 13.13 -10.35
N LEU A 105 18.11 13.96 -10.21
CA LEU A 105 16.72 13.57 -10.36
C LEU A 105 16.13 14.24 -11.60
N THR A 106 15.48 13.48 -12.46
CA THR A 106 14.66 13.98 -13.56
C THR A 106 13.19 13.93 -13.15
N LEU A 107 12.47 15.02 -13.34
CA LEU A 107 11.08 15.15 -13.00
C LEU A 107 10.21 15.06 -14.26
N ASP A 108 8.94 14.64 -14.10
CA ASP A 108 7.97 14.51 -15.19
C ASP A 108 7.69 15.87 -15.88
N SER A 109 7.77 16.97 -15.14
CA SER A 109 7.72 18.32 -15.70
C SER A 109 8.89 18.68 -16.64
N GLY A 110 9.87 17.80 -16.78
CA GLY A 110 11.12 18.04 -17.53
C GLY A 110 12.19 18.78 -16.75
N LYS A 111 11.91 19.20 -15.51
CA LYS A 111 12.91 19.83 -14.64
C LYS A 111 13.93 18.82 -14.15
N VAL A 112 15.13 19.32 -13.86
CA VAL A 112 16.20 18.53 -13.27
C VAL A 112 16.57 19.12 -11.92
N MET A 113 16.67 18.24 -10.91
CA MET A 113 17.16 18.57 -9.58
C MET A 113 18.45 17.80 -9.29
N THR A 114 19.29 18.35 -8.42
CA THR A 114 20.40 17.61 -7.82
C THR A 114 20.26 17.60 -6.31
N ALA A 115 20.72 16.53 -5.67
CA ALA A 115 20.60 16.36 -4.22
C ALA A 115 21.86 15.74 -3.61
N ASP A 116 22.24 16.22 -2.42
CA ASP A 116 23.31 15.57 -1.64
C ASP A 116 22.83 14.25 -1.04
N VAL A 117 21.57 14.23 -0.61
CA VAL A 117 20.90 13.07 -0.01
C VAL A 117 19.52 12.87 -0.64
N VAL A 118 19.20 11.62 -0.96
CA VAL A 118 17.86 11.22 -1.41
C VAL A 118 17.29 10.18 -0.45
N ILE A 119 16.06 10.41 -0.01
CA ILE A 119 15.28 9.47 0.81
C ILE A 119 14.17 8.88 -0.06
N LEU A 120 14.19 7.58 -0.27
CA LEU A 120 13.14 6.86 -1.01
C LEU A 120 12.01 6.49 -0.04
N ALA A 121 10.85 7.12 -0.19
CA ALA A 121 9.63 6.89 0.59
C ALA A 121 8.43 6.62 -0.33
N THR A 122 8.67 5.95 -1.45
CA THR A 122 7.74 5.77 -2.56
C THR A 122 6.64 4.75 -2.30
N GLY A 123 6.73 4.00 -1.19
CA GLY A 123 5.73 3.02 -0.80
C GLY A 123 5.67 1.80 -1.70
N ALA A 124 4.53 1.12 -1.65
CA ALA A 124 4.22 -0.05 -2.45
C ALA A 124 2.73 -0.07 -2.80
N GLN A 125 2.39 -0.77 -3.85
CA GLN A 125 1.00 -1.01 -4.25
C GLN A 125 0.65 -2.45 -3.94
N ALA A 126 -0.49 -2.68 -3.29
CA ALA A 126 -1.03 -4.03 -3.12
C ALA A 126 -1.35 -4.62 -4.50
N ARG A 127 -1.07 -5.91 -4.65
CA ARG A 127 -1.52 -6.66 -5.82
C ARG A 127 -2.96 -7.07 -5.64
N TRP A 128 -3.75 -6.86 -6.67
CA TRP A 128 -5.14 -7.24 -6.73
C TRP A 128 -5.35 -8.43 -7.66
N LEU A 129 -6.50 -9.11 -7.54
CA LEU A 129 -6.85 -10.22 -8.42
C LEU A 129 -7.21 -9.74 -9.83
N GLY A 130 -7.61 -8.47 -9.97
CA GLY A 130 -7.99 -7.85 -11.24
C GLY A 130 -9.43 -8.18 -11.66
N LEU A 131 -10.31 -8.53 -10.71
CA LEU A 131 -11.71 -8.80 -10.98
C LEU A 131 -12.54 -7.50 -10.88
N GLU A 132 -13.50 -7.32 -11.78
CA GLU A 132 -14.44 -6.19 -11.69
C GLU A 132 -15.21 -6.20 -10.36
N SER A 133 -15.64 -7.39 -9.92
CA SER A 133 -16.32 -7.57 -8.64
C SER A 133 -15.43 -7.24 -7.44
N GLU A 134 -14.12 -7.52 -7.50
CA GLU A 134 -13.16 -7.09 -6.47
C GLU A 134 -13.14 -5.57 -6.36
N SER A 135 -13.02 -4.89 -7.50
CA SER A 135 -12.99 -3.42 -7.56
C SER A 135 -14.28 -2.78 -7.07
N ALA A 136 -15.44 -3.39 -7.36
CA ALA A 136 -16.75 -2.90 -6.95
C ALA A 136 -16.95 -2.90 -5.42
N PHE A 137 -16.28 -3.82 -4.71
CA PHE A 137 -16.37 -3.95 -3.25
C PHE A 137 -15.13 -3.48 -2.50
N ASN A 138 -14.18 -2.83 -3.17
CA ASN A 138 -13.01 -2.24 -2.51
C ASN A 138 -13.45 -1.19 -1.47
N GLY A 139 -12.98 -1.34 -0.22
CA GLY A 139 -13.41 -0.54 0.93
C GLY A 139 -14.83 -0.85 1.45
N ARG A 140 -15.53 -1.80 0.84
CA ARG A 140 -16.88 -2.27 1.27
C ARG A 140 -16.94 -3.80 1.41
N GLY A 141 -15.88 -4.38 1.94
CA GLY A 141 -15.77 -5.83 2.11
C GLY A 141 -14.52 -6.44 1.48
N VAL A 142 -13.84 -5.71 0.61
CA VAL A 142 -12.55 -6.10 0.02
C VAL A 142 -11.47 -5.18 0.55
N SER A 143 -10.39 -5.76 1.10
CA SER A 143 -9.23 -5.07 1.66
C SER A 143 -7.93 -5.80 1.27
N ALA A 144 -6.79 -5.11 1.38
CA ALA A 144 -5.45 -5.68 1.25
C ALA A 144 -4.62 -5.50 2.53
N CYS A 145 -5.27 -5.23 3.68
CA CYS A 145 -4.59 -4.98 4.93
C CYS A 145 -5.42 -5.49 6.13
N ALA A 146 -5.10 -6.67 6.63
CA ALA A 146 -5.82 -7.25 7.76
C ALA A 146 -5.66 -6.44 9.06
N THR A 147 -4.50 -5.85 9.30
CA THR A 147 -4.24 -5.03 10.51
C THR A 147 -4.95 -3.69 10.46
N CYS A 148 -5.26 -3.17 9.25
CA CYS A 148 -6.01 -1.93 9.06
C CYS A 148 -7.51 -2.15 9.29
N ASP A 149 -8.07 -3.14 8.58
CA ASP A 149 -9.53 -3.28 8.42
C ASP A 149 -10.11 -4.48 9.17
N GLY A 150 -9.27 -5.37 9.70
CA GLY A 150 -9.73 -6.62 10.35
C GLY A 150 -10.67 -6.40 11.52
N PHE A 151 -10.53 -5.30 12.25
CA PHE A 151 -11.39 -4.96 13.38
C PHE A 151 -12.87 -4.78 12.99
N PHE A 152 -13.15 -4.26 11.80
CA PHE A 152 -14.53 -4.07 11.29
C PHE A 152 -15.26 -5.42 11.03
N TYR A 153 -14.51 -6.53 11.01
CA TYR A 153 -15.03 -7.89 10.79
C TYR A 153 -15.01 -8.73 12.06
N LYS A 154 -14.96 -8.08 13.23
CA LYS A 154 -15.03 -8.78 14.52
C LYS A 154 -16.26 -9.69 14.57
N GLU A 155 -16.04 -10.96 14.99
CA GLU A 155 -17.06 -12.01 15.08
C GLU A 155 -17.79 -12.35 13.77
N ARG A 156 -17.23 -11.96 12.61
CA ARG A 156 -17.73 -12.32 11.28
C ARG A 156 -16.84 -13.34 10.60
N ASP A 157 -17.35 -13.94 9.52
CA ASP A 157 -16.59 -14.86 8.68
C ASP A 157 -15.90 -14.07 7.60
N VAL A 158 -14.61 -14.33 7.38
CA VAL A 158 -13.79 -13.64 6.39
C VAL A 158 -12.96 -14.62 5.57
N ALA A 159 -12.52 -14.19 4.41
CA ALA A 159 -11.57 -14.94 3.58
C ALA A 159 -10.26 -14.18 3.45
N VAL A 160 -9.15 -14.90 3.43
CA VAL A 160 -7.81 -14.39 3.06
C VAL A 160 -7.38 -15.08 1.78
N ILE A 161 -6.94 -14.31 0.80
CA ILE A 161 -6.54 -14.83 -0.51
C ILE A 161 -5.03 -14.77 -0.64
N GLY A 162 -4.39 -15.93 -0.72
CA GLY A 162 -2.94 -16.01 -0.84
C GLY A 162 -2.35 -17.33 -0.38
N GLY A 163 -1.03 -17.37 -0.17
CA GLY A 163 -0.34 -18.60 0.27
C GLY A 163 1.13 -18.38 0.61
N GLY A 164 1.58 -17.14 0.67
CA GLY A 164 2.89 -16.73 1.19
C GLY A 164 2.81 -16.36 2.67
N ASN A 165 3.94 -15.91 3.25
CA ASN A 165 4.04 -15.49 4.65
C ASN A 165 2.95 -14.47 5.01
N THR A 166 2.80 -13.42 4.22
CA THR A 166 1.79 -12.37 4.44
C THR A 166 0.38 -12.95 4.57
N ALA A 167 -0.02 -13.87 3.69
CA ALA A 167 -1.36 -14.45 3.74
C ALA A 167 -1.57 -15.29 5.01
N VAL A 168 -0.55 -16.03 5.44
CA VAL A 168 -0.61 -16.84 6.66
C VAL A 168 -0.62 -15.94 7.91
N GLU A 169 0.20 -14.88 7.94
CA GLU A 169 0.24 -13.89 9.02
C GLU A 169 -1.11 -13.18 9.17
N GLU A 170 -1.69 -12.71 8.06
CA GLU A 170 -2.99 -12.06 8.06
C GLU A 170 -4.11 -13.01 8.50
N ALA A 171 -4.10 -14.27 8.04
CA ALA A 171 -5.08 -15.26 8.46
C ALA A 171 -4.97 -15.55 9.96
N LEU A 172 -3.75 -15.68 10.51
CA LEU A 172 -3.52 -15.84 11.95
C LEU A 172 -3.95 -14.62 12.76
N TYR A 173 -3.72 -13.42 12.26
CA TYR A 173 -4.16 -12.19 12.89
C TYR A 173 -5.70 -12.11 12.94
N LEU A 174 -6.36 -12.32 11.81
CA LEU A 174 -7.82 -12.29 11.69
C LEU A 174 -8.50 -13.38 12.52
N ALA A 175 -7.86 -14.55 12.67
CA ALA A 175 -8.38 -15.64 13.49
C ALA A 175 -8.51 -15.28 14.98
N ASN A 176 -7.81 -14.24 15.47
CA ASN A 176 -7.96 -13.77 16.84
C ASN A 176 -9.13 -12.78 17.01
N ILE A 177 -9.70 -12.27 15.91
CA ILE A 177 -10.71 -11.21 15.89
C ILE A 177 -12.02 -11.73 15.31
N CYS A 178 -11.93 -12.47 14.20
CA CYS A 178 -13.07 -12.95 13.42
C CYS A 178 -13.59 -14.28 13.96
N ARG A 179 -14.84 -14.59 13.63
CA ARG A 179 -15.48 -15.88 13.97
C ARG A 179 -14.79 -17.05 13.27
N SER A 180 -14.57 -16.90 11.98
CA SER A 180 -13.83 -17.88 11.16
C SER A 180 -13.05 -17.18 10.05
N VAL A 181 -11.97 -17.83 9.63
CA VAL A 181 -11.12 -17.37 8.51
C VAL A 181 -11.00 -18.51 7.50
N THR A 182 -11.30 -18.23 6.25
CA THR A 182 -11.07 -19.16 5.14
C THR A 182 -9.86 -18.68 4.34
N LEU A 183 -8.74 -19.40 4.42
CA LEU A 183 -7.58 -19.14 3.57
C LEU A 183 -7.78 -19.80 2.21
N VAL A 184 -7.93 -19.01 1.15
CA VAL A 184 -8.13 -19.50 -0.22
C VAL A 184 -6.79 -19.51 -0.95
N HIS A 185 -6.34 -20.69 -1.36
CA HIS A 185 -5.08 -20.86 -2.07
C HIS A 185 -5.24 -21.66 -3.36
N ARG A 186 -4.64 -21.11 -4.45
CA ARG A 186 -4.76 -21.68 -5.80
C ARG A 186 -3.92 -22.95 -6.04
N ARG A 187 -3.15 -23.41 -5.07
CA ARG A 187 -2.31 -24.62 -5.12
C ARG A 187 -2.65 -25.54 -3.97
N ASP A 188 -2.04 -26.70 -3.94
CA ASP A 188 -2.16 -27.73 -2.92
C ASP A 188 -1.22 -27.56 -1.72
N SER A 189 -0.34 -26.54 -1.77
CA SER A 189 0.66 -26.30 -0.72
C SER A 189 0.99 -24.81 -0.60
N LEU A 190 1.20 -24.33 0.63
CA LEU A 190 1.59 -22.96 0.93
C LEU A 190 3.09 -22.76 0.66
N ARG A 191 3.45 -21.51 0.37
CA ARG A 191 4.85 -21.07 0.22
C ARG A 191 5.37 -20.36 1.48
N ALA A 192 4.53 -20.21 2.48
CA ALA A 192 4.91 -19.64 3.76
C ALA A 192 5.93 -20.54 4.48
N GLU A 193 6.67 -19.98 5.43
CA GLU A 193 7.58 -20.73 6.30
C GLU A 193 6.84 -21.81 7.08
N GLN A 194 7.50 -22.98 7.24
CA GLN A 194 6.87 -24.16 7.86
C GLN A 194 6.32 -23.87 9.26
N ILE A 195 7.04 -23.10 10.07
CA ILE A 195 6.60 -22.73 11.41
C ILE A 195 5.29 -21.93 11.40
N MET A 196 5.08 -21.10 10.37
CA MET A 196 3.86 -20.32 10.20
C MET A 196 2.70 -21.20 9.73
N GLN A 197 2.97 -22.14 8.81
CA GLN A 197 1.99 -23.15 8.37
C GLN A 197 1.52 -24.02 9.55
N ASP A 198 2.45 -24.49 10.39
CA ASP A 198 2.14 -25.31 11.56
C ASP A 198 1.27 -24.56 12.59
N ARG A 199 1.46 -23.26 12.72
CA ARG A 199 0.62 -22.40 13.57
C ARG A 199 -0.77 -22.22 12.98
N LEU A 200 -0.86 -21.97 11.68
CA LEU A 200 -2.13 -21.78 10.97
C LEU A 200 -3.00 -23.05 11.04
N LEU A 201 -2.40 -24.21 10.75
CA LEU A 201 -3.12 -25.49 10.71
C LEU A 201 -3.59 -25.98 12.10
N LYS A 202 -3.06 -25.39 13.19
CA LYS A 202 -3.49 -25.66 14.58
C LYS A 202 -4.63 -24.76 15.05
N LYS A 203 -5.04 -23.77 14.26
CA LYS A 203 -6.15 -22.89 14.63
C LYS A 203 -7.48 -23.51 14.24
N ASP A 204 -8.34 -23.72 15.23
CA ASP A 204 -9.66 -24.37 15.04
C ASP A 204 -10.62 -23.58 14.16
N ASN A 205 -10.43 -22.25 14.09
CA ASN A 205 -11.28 -21.34 13.32
C ASN A 205 -10.66 -20.91 11.98
N ILE A 206 -9.59 -21.59 11.52
CA ILE A 206 -9.06 -21.40 10.17
C ILE A 206 -9.31 -22.64 9.33
N THR A 207 -9.87 -22.43 8.15
CA THR A 207 -10.05 -23.48 7.12
C THR A 207 -9.26 -23.11 5.89
N VAL A 208 -8.61 -24.07 5.24
CA VAL A 208 -7.89 -23.83 3.99
C VAL A 208 -8.64 -24.45 2.80
N GLU A 209 -8.96 -23.62 1.82
CA GLU A 209 -9.51 -24.00 0.53
C GLU A 209 -8.38 -24.12 -0.48
N TRP A 210 -7.95 -25.36 -0.66
CA TRP A 210 -6.88 -25.70 -1.60
C TRP A 210 -7.38 -25.77 -3.04
N ASN A 211 -6.47 -25.51 -3.99
CA ASN A 211 -6.76 -25.58 -5.42
C ASN A 211 -7.96 -24.73 -5.82
N ARG A 212 -8.12 -23.57 -5.16
CA ARG A 212 -9.20 -22.63 -5.39
C ARG A 212 -8.66 -21.23 -5.71
N ALA A 213 -9.33 -20.58 -6.66
CA ALA A 213 -9.12 -19.18 -6.98
C ALA A 213 -10.46 -18.45 -6.88
N VAL A 214 -10.44 -17.19 -6.47
CA VAL A 214 -11.64 -16.35 -6.49
C VAL A 214 -11.98 -16.05 -7.94
N ALA A 215 -13.18 -16.43 -8.37
CA ALA A 215 -13.73 -16.11 -9.68
C ALA A 215 -14.61 -14.87 -9.62
N GLU A 216 -15.27 -14.64 -8.48
CA GLU A 216 -16.16 -13.50 -8.31
C GLU A 216 -16.35 -13.18 -6.83
N VAL A 217 -16.41 -11.90 -6.51
CA VAL A 217 -16.85 -11.39 -5.21
C VAL A 217 -18.35 -11.13 -5.29
N LEU A 218 -19.10 -11.75 -4.40
CA LEU A 218 -20.55 -11.61 -4.31
C LEU A 218 -20.89 -10.62 -3.20
N GLY A 219 -21.88 -9.79 -3.44
CA GLY A 219 -22.30 -8.82 -2.45
C GLY A 219 -23.54 -8.05 -2.87
N ASP A 220 -23.95 -7.18 -1.98
CA ASP A 220 -25.10 -6.29 -2.16
C ASP A 220 -24.77 -4.85 -1.72
N GLU A 221 -25.79 -4.03 -1.48
CA GLU A 221 -25.62 -2.64 -1.04
C GLU A 221 -24.90 -2.53 0.33
N THR A 222 -24.93 -3.59 1.14
CA THR A 222 -24.30 -3.63 2.48
C THR A 222 -22.82 -4.07 2.43
N GLY A 223 -22.35 -4.60 1.29
CA GLY A 223 -20.97 -5.06 1.10
C GLY A 223 -20.86 -6.50 0.64
N VAL A 224 -19.74 -7.15 0.92
CA VAL A 224 -19.47 -8.54 0.55
C VAL A 224 -20.35 -9.50 1.35
N THR A 225 -20.98 -10.44 0.65
CA THR A 225 -21.81 -11.52 1.24
C THR A 225 -21.25 -12.92 0.97
N GLY A 226 -20.31 -13.06 0.05
CA GLY A 226 -19.69 -14.34 -0.29
C GLY A 226 -18.65 -14.24 -1.40
N LEU A 227 -18.02 -15.37 -1.68
CA LEU A 227 -17.08 -15.53 -2.79
C LEU A 227 -17.47 -16.75 -3.62
N ARG A 228 -17.46 -16.62 -4.93
CA ARG A 228 -17.48 -17.76 -5.86
C ARG A 228 -16.04 -18.18 -6.13
N LEU A 229 -15.72 -19.40 -5.76
CA LEU A 229 -14.40 -20.01 -5.90
C LEU A 229 -14.41 -20.97 -7.08
N ALA A 230 -13.59 -20.70 -8.09
CA ALA A 230 -13.33 -21.63 -9.17
C ALA A 230 -12.28 -22.66 -8.74
N SER A 231 -12.46 -23.90 -9.18
CA SER A 231 -11.43 -24.92 -9.04
C SER A 231 -10.27 -24.65 -10.00
N THR A 232 -9.05 -24.81 -9.51
CA THR A 232 -7.84 -24.83 -10.36
C THR A 232 -7.51 -26.27 -10.81
N GLY A 233 -8.32 -27.25 -10.39
CA GLY A 233 -8.24 -28.67 -10.75
C GLY A 233 -9.52 -29.13 -11.48
N SER A 234 -10.00 -30.31 -11.15
CA SER A 234 -11.15 -30.94 -11.79
C SER A 234 -12.46 -30.90 -10.98
N GLU A 235 -12.46 -30.22 -9.83
CA GLU A 235 -13.65 -30.11 -8.99
C GLU A 235 -14.57 -28.96 -9.47
N ASP A 236 -15.85 -29.04 -9.09
CA ASP A 236 -16.83 -28.00 -9.40
C ASP A 236 -16.53 -26.70 -8.62
N ASP A 237 -17.00 -25.58 -9.17
CA ASP A 237 -17.00 -24.29 -8.48
C ASP A 237 -17.85 -24.36 -7.21
N LYS A 238 -17.47 -23.57 -6.22
CA LYS A 238 -18.24 -23.49 -4.97
C LYS A 238 -18.41 -22.04 -4.51
N VAL A 239 -19.47 -21.78 -3.78
CA VAL A 239 -19.70 -20.50 -3.12
C VAL A 239 -19.48 -20.67 -1.62
N ILE A 240 -18.71 -19.74 -1.03
CA ILE A 240 -18.52 -19.64 0.41
C ILE A 240 -19.14 -18.34 0.92
N PRO A 241 -19.92 -18.38 2.02
CA PRO A 241 -20.43 -17.17 2.65
C PRO A 241 -19.32 -16.51 3.48
N VAL A 242 -19.02 -15.26 3.19
CA VAL A 242 -18.07 -14.44 3.95
C VAL A 242 -18.50 -12.97 3.90
N HIS A 243 -18.14 -12.19 4.91
CA HIS A 243 -18.48 -10.77 5.01
C HIS A 243 -17.33 -9.86 4.59
N GLY A 244 -16.12 -10.42 4.44
CA GLY A 244 -14.94 -9.69 4.00
C GLY A 244 -13.94 -10.60 3.30
N MET A 245 -13.18 -10.01 2.36
CA MET A 245 -12.10 -10.66 1.62
C MET A 245 -10.83 -9.82 1.77
N PHE A 246 -9.77 -10.45 2.27
CA PHE A 246 -8.44 -9.84 2.41
C PHE A 246 -7.50 -10.40 1.36
N VAL A 247 -7.00 -9.53 0.47
CA VAL A 247 -6.16 -9.92 -0.65
C VAL A 247 -4.69 -9.83 -0.26
N ALA A 248 -4.06 -10.97 -0.01
CA ALA A 248 -2.69 -11.10 0.49
C ALA A 248 -1.77 -11.83 -0.51
N ILE A 249 -1.77 -11.38 -1.77
CA ILE A 249 -0.98 -11.97 -2.86
C ILE A 249 0.35 -11.26 -3.13
N GLY A 250 0.71 -10.30 -2.27
CA GLY A 250 1.94 -9.54 -2.29
C GLY A 250 1.74 -8.07 -2.66
N HIS A 251 2.86 -7.34 -2.69
CA HIS A 251 2.92 -5.93 -3.04
C HIS A 251 3.96 -5.70 -4.12
N ASP A 252 3.75 -4.71 -4.95
CA ASP A 252 4.73 -4.22 -5.91
C ASP A 252 5.35 -2.93 -5.35
N PRO A 253 6.65 -2.92 -5.03
CA PRO A 253 7.32 -1.71 -4.57
C PRO A 253 7.33 -0.67 -5.69
N ALA A 254 7.05 0.59 -5.34
CA ALA A 254 7.05 1.70 -6.30
C ALA A 254 8.47 2.21 -6.56
N THR A 255 9.36 1.30 -7.02
CA THR A 255 10.80 1.57 -7.22
C THR A 255 11.24 1.46 -8.67
N LYS A 256 10.32 1.27 -9.62
CA LYS A 256 10.68 1.07 -11.05
C LYS A 256 11.48 2.20 -11.66
N ALA A 257 11.29 3.44 -11.20
CA ALA A 257 12.03 4.61 -11.67
C ALA A 257 13.49 4.67 -11.15
N PHE A 258 13.88 3.71 -10.27
CA PHE A 258 15.18 3.73 -9.58
C PHE A 258 15.94 2.40 -9.73
N ALA A 259 15.50 1.52 -10.66
CA ALA A 259 16.08 0.19 -10.88
C ALA A 259 17.07 0.19 -12.05
#